data_1c755b11dc04d45a3a1a8f81e0360970
#
_entry.id   1c755b11dc04d45a3a1a8f81e0360970
#
_cell.length_a   1.000
_cell.length_b   1.000
_cell.length_c   1.000
_cell.angle_alpha   90.00
_cell.angle_beta   90.00
_cell.angle_gamma   90.00
#
_symmetry.space_group_name_H-M   'P 1'
#
loop_
_entity.id
_entity.type
_entity.pdbx_description
1 polymer ?
#
loop_
_entity_poly.entity_id
_entity_poly.type
_entity_poly.pdbx_seq_one_letter_code
_entity_poly.pdbx_strand_id
1 'polypeptide(L)'
;RVSTVVFLHAHPDDESIATGGSIARAVHEGHRVVLVMATDGCHGEKPADLGDETLVARRRRETEASARTLGVTDLRWLGYHDSGMTGWPQNDEPGAFIRADVDEAAERLAAILDEVSADVLICYDWHGGYGHPDHIQVHRVGHRAADLRAERGRGVRLLESTMNRTRIARMMSENPGNEGFDPEQPADDGNPFGSTED
;
A
#
# COMPACT_ATOMS: atom_id res chain seq x y z
N ARG A 1 -5.02 -17.63 -17.97
CA ARG A 1 -3.70 -17.10 -18.36
C ARG A 1 -2.97 -16.68 -17.09
N VAL A 2 -1.72 -17.10 -16.92
CA VAL A 2 -0.85 -16.63 -15.83
C VAL A 2 -0.49 -15.17 -16.11
N SER A 3 -0.62 -14.32 -15.09
CA SER A 3 -0.29 -12.89 -15.14
C SER A 3 0.74 -12.56 -14.07
N THR A 4 1.52 -11.51 -14.29
CA THR A 4 2.36 -10.90 -13.25
C THR A 4 1.57 -9.76 -12.59
N VAL A 5 1.30 -9.91 -11.30
CA VAL A 5 0.53 -8.96 -10.49
C VAL A 5 1.46 -8.29 -9.49
N VAL A 6 1.53 -6.97 -9.53
CA VAL A 6 2.33 -6.16 -8.61
C VAL A 6 1.42 -5.47 -7.63
N PHE A 7 1.70 -5.63 -6.33
CA PHE A 7 1.02 -4.92 -5.25
C PHE A 7 1.96 -3.87 -4.69
N LEU A 8 1.56 -2.61 -4.74
CA LEU A 8 2.28 -1.48 -4.16
C LEU A 8 1.63 -1.08 -2.84
N HIS A 9 2.41 -1.12 -1.77
CA HIS A 9 1.99 -0.72 -0.42
C HIS A 9 2.88 0.37 0.15
N ALA A 10 2.32 1.17 1.07
CA ALA A 10 3.04 2.24 1.73
C ALA A 10 4.02 1.70 2.76
N HIS A 11 3.55 0.90 3.72
CA HIS A 11 4.32 0.47 4.87
C HIS A 11 4.34 -1.06 5.03
N PRO A 12 5.36 -1.59 5.70
CA PRO A 12 5.34 -2.95 6.25
C PRO A 12 4.08 -3.18 7.11
N ASP A 13 3.31 -4.20 6.84
CA ASP A 13 2.03 -4.66 7.37
C ASP A 13 0.80 -4.41 6.48
N ASP A 14 0.78 -3.35 5.68
CA ASP A 14 -0.32 -3.03 4.76
C ASP A 14 -0.68 -4.20 3.84
N GLU A 15 0.31 -4.95 3.36
CA GLU A 15 0.10 -6.09 2.48
C GLU A 15 -0.77 -7.17 3.14
N SER A 16 -0.60 -7.36 4.44
CA SER A 16 -1.35 -8.34 5.20
C SER A 16 -2.76 -7.84 5.53
N ILE A 17 -2.87 -6.56 5.89
CA ILE A 17 -4.13 -5.94 6.34
C ILE A 17 -5.05 -5.66 5.15
N ALA A 18 -4.53 -4.99 4.12
CA ALA A 18 -5.35 -4.51 3.02
C ALA A 18 -5.58 -5.57 1.92
N THR A 19 -4.55 -6.36 1.59
CA THR A 19 -4.59 -7.20 0.38
C THR A 19 -4.14 -8.65 0.59
N GLY A 20 -3.85 -9.09 1.81
CA GLY A 20 -3.31 -10.42 2.10
C GLY A 20 -4.13 -11.56 1.49
N GLY A 21 -5.47 -11.50 1.60
CA GLY A 21 -6.36 -12.47 0.96
C GLY A 21 -6.28 -12.46 -0.57
N SER A 22 -6.16 -11.28 -1.18
CA SER A 22 -6.02 -11.13 -2.64
C SER A 22 -4.67 -11.65 -3.14
N ILE A 23 -3.60 -11.36 -2.40
CA ILE A 23 -2.24 -11.87 -2.69
C ILE A 23 -2.22 -13.39 -2.62
N ALA A 24 -2.68 -13.97 -1.51
CA ALA A 24 -2.72 -15.42 -1.32
C ALA A 24 -3.56 -16.12 -2.41
N ARG A 25 -4.69 -15.53 -2.79
CA ARG A 25 -5.54 -16.03 -3.87
C ARG A 25 -4.82 -15.97 -5.22
N ALA A 26 -4.17 -14.83 -5.56
CA ALA A 26 -3.44 -14.70 -6.82
C ALA A 26 -2.31 -15.74 -6.93
N VAL A 27 -1.57 -15.97 -5.85
CA VAL A 27 -0.54 -17.02 -5.78
C VAL A 27 -1.17 -18.42 -5.95
N HIS A 28 -2.26 -18.70 -5.25
CA HIS A 28 -2.96 -20.00 -5.36
C HIS A 28 -3.48 -20.26 -6.78
N GLU A 29 -3.93 -19.24 -7.50
CA GLU A 29 -4.38 -19.33 -8.90
C GLU A 29 -3.20 -19.40 -9.90
N GLY A 30 -1.96 -19.43 -9.41
CA GLY A 30 -0.74 -19.60 -10.21
C GLY A 30 -0.23 -18.32 -10.86
N HIS A 31 -0.67 -17.15 -10.43
CA HIS A 31 -0.12 -15.87 -10.86
C HIS A 31 1.26 -15.63 -10.23
N ARG A 32 2.13 -14.93 -10.95
CA ARG A 32 3.35 -14.38 -10.36
C ARG A 32 2.99 -13.12 -9.57
N VAL A 33 3.25 -13.11 -8.28
CA VAL A 33 3.02 -11.93 -7.43
C VAL A 33 4.34 -11.28 -7.06
N VAL A 34 4.41 -9.97 -7.22
CA VAL A 34 5.51 -9.11 -6.78
C VAL A 34 4.94 -8.13 -5.75
N LEU A 35 5.59 -8.03 -4.61
CA LEU A 35 5.24 -7.11 -3.55
C LEU A 35 6.24 -5.95 -3.52
N VAL A 36 5.75 -4.72 -3.55
CA VAL A 36 6.56 -3.50 -3.51
C VAL A 36 6.16 -2.67 -2.30
N MET A 37 7.13 -2.39 -1.42
CA MET A 37 6.98 -1.47 -0.30
C MET A 37 7.56 -0.10 -0.65
N ALA A 38 6.81 0.97 -0.45
CA ALA A 38 7.28 2.32 -0.72
C ALA A 38 8.25 2.79 0.35
N THR A 39 7.94 2.53 1.63
CA THR A 39 8.68 3.03 2.78
C THR A 39 9.20 1.92 3.69
N ASP A 40 10.12 2.30 4.58
CA ASP A 40 10.71 1.43 5.59
C ASP A 40 9.89 1.30 6.88
N GLY A 41 8.82 2.11 7.04
CA GLY A 41 7.97 2.12 8.21
C GLY A 41 8.66 2.58 9.50
N CYS A 42 9.66 3.46 9.42
CA CYS A 42 10.50 3.86 10.55
C CYS A 42 9.76 4.64 11.65
N HIS A 43 8.58 5.18 11.37
CA HIS A 43 7.76 5.94 12.31
C HIS A 43 6.56 5.17 12.88
N GLY A 44 6.46 3.87 12.60
CA GLY A 44 5.46 3.01 13.19
C GLY A 44 5.65 2.82 14.71
N GLU A 45 4.66 2.22 15.36
CA GLU A 45 4.71 1.91 16.78
C GLU A 45 5.83 0.92 17.08
N LYS A 46 6.61 1.21 18.15
CA LYS A 46 7.70 0.34 18.59
C LYS A 46 7.15 -0.76 19.50
N PRO A 47 7.30 -2.03 19.12
CA PRO A 47 6.87 -3.13 19.98
C PRO A 47 7.71 -3.19 21.25
N ALA A 48 7.08 -3.61 22.36
CA ALA A 48 7.75 -3.67 23.68
C ALA A 48 8.94 -4.64 23.72
N ASP A 49 8.96 -5.62 22.83
CA ASP A 49 10.00 -6.65 22.71
C ASP A 49 11.07 -6.34 21.64
N LEU A 50 11.17 -5.08 21.20
CA LEU A 50 12.11 -4.68 20.14
C LEU A 50 13.59 -4.95 20.53
N GLY A 51 13.92 -4.81 21.82
CA GLY A 51 15.29 -5.01 22.30
C GLY A 51 16.26 -4.03 21.63
N ASP A 52 17.42 -4.54 21.22
CA ASP A 52 18.47 -3.76 20.54
C ASP A 52 18.28 -3.67 19.00
N GLU A 53 17.23 -4.32 18.45
CA GLU A 53 16.91 -4.26 17.02
C GLU A 53 16.35 -2.88 16.67
N THR A 54 16.67 -2.36 15.47
CA THR A 54 15.99 -1.15 14.98
C THR A 54 14.58 -1.50 14.49
N LEU A 55 13.64 -0.56 14.59
CA LEU A 55 12.27 -0.77 14.09
C LEU A 55 12.27 -1.13 12.60
N VAL A 56 13.08 -0.46 11.79
CA VAL A 56 13.23 -0.74 10.36
C VAL A 56 13.67 -2.18 10.11
N ALA A 57 14.68 -2.67 10.85
CA ALA A 57 15.15 -4.06 10.71
C ALA A 57 14.07 -5.08 11.10
N ARG A 58 13.36 -4.81 12.22
CA ARG A 58 12.24 -5.62 12.68
C ARG A 58 11.14 -5.71 11.60
N ARG A 59 10.65 -4.57 11.13
CA ARG A 59 9.56 -4.50 10.16
C ARG A 59 9.95 -5.14 8.83
N ARG A 60 11.19 -4.92 8.39
CA ARG A 60 11.69 -5.56 7.17
C ARG A 60 11.66 -7.10 7.28
N ARG A 61 12.15 -7.65 8.38
CA ARG A 61 12.14 -9.09 8.65
C ARG A 61 10.71 -9.65 8.74
N GLU A 62 9.79 -8.90 9.34
CA GLU A 62 8.38 -9.26 9.43
C GLU A 62 7.70 -9.25 8.06
N THR A 63 7.95 -8.23 7.22
CA THR A 63 7.46 -8.17 5.84
C THR A 63 7.99 -9.35 5.00
N GLU A 64 9.26 -9.71 5.14
CA GLU A 64 9.83 -10.87 4.48
C GLU A 64 9.17 -12.19 4.94
N ALA A 65 8.81 -12.29 6.21
CA ALA A 65 8.09 -13.46 6.74
C ALA A 65 6.64 -13.49 6.25
N SER A 66 5.96 -12.34 6.23
CA SER A 66 4.62 -12.17 5.66
C SER A 66 4.59 -12.55 4.18
N ALA A 67 5.50 -12.01 3.37
CA ALA A 67 5.63 -12.35 1.96
C ALA A 67 5.78 -13.86 1.74
N ARG A 68 6.67 -14.53 2.50
CA ARG A 68 6.83 -16.00 2.43
C ARG A 68 5.55 -16.74 2.79
N THR A 69 4.83 -16.28 3.83
CA THR A 69 3.57 -16.90 4.27
C THR A 69 2.49 -16.77 3.19
N LEU A 70 2.44 -15.63 2.51
CA LEU A 70 1.53 -15.37 1.39
C LEU A 70 1.95 -16.07 0.08
N GLY A 71 3.13 -16.71 0.06
CA GLY A 71 3.69 -17.38 -1.12
C GLY A 71 4.35 -16.44 -2.12
N VAL A 72 4.67 -15.21 -1.72
CA VAL A 72 5.39 -14.23 -2.53
C VAL A 72 6.89 -14.43 -2.38
N THR A 73 7.60 -14.53 -3.51
CA THR A 73 9.06 -14.72 -3.55
C THR A 73 9.81 -13.50 -4.07
N ASP A 74 9.11 -12.49 -4.58
CA ASP A 74 9.69 -11.26 -5.14
C ASP A 74 9.18 -10.06 -4.34
N LEU A 75 10.00 -9.58 -3.40
CA LEU A 75 9.75 -8.43 -2.53
C LEU A 75 10.74 -7.31 -2.89
N ARG A 76 10.23 -6.13 -3.18
CA ARG A 76 10.99 -4.95 -3.59
C ARG A 76 10.69 -3.76 -2.68
N TRP A 77 11.58 -2.77 -2.70
CA TRP A 77 11.48 -1.55 -1.90
C TRP A 77 11.78 -0.34 -2.78
N LEU A 78 10.94 0.71 -2.70
CA LEU A 78 11.23 1.97 -3.40
C LEU A 78 12.31 2.80 -2.67
N GLY A 79 12.51 2.55 -1.36
CA GLY A 79 13.62 3.11 -0.59
C GLY A 79 13.35 4.47 0.03
N TYR A 80 12.09 4.80 0.29
CA TYR A 80 11.71 6.00 1.02
C TYR A 80 11.56 5.75 2.52
N HIS A 81 11.58 6.83 3.31
CA HIS A 81 11.22 6.80 4.72
C HIS A 81 9.72 7.00 4.90
N ASP A 82 9.19 6.39 5.94
CA ASP A 82 7.83 6.64 6.43
C ASP A 82 7.68 8.13 6.77
N SER A 83 6.57 8.74 6.37
CA SER A 83 6.31 10.16 6.58
C SER A 83 5.62 10.46 7.92
N GLY A 84 5.17 9.42 8.64
CA GLY A 84 4.29 9.59 9.79
C GLY A 84 2.89 10.09 9.41
N MET A 85 2.07 10.33 10.42
CA MET A 85 0.69 10.80 10.23
C MET A 85 0.65 12.27 9.78
N THR A 86 -0.49 12.66 9.21
CA THR A 86 -0.73 14.05 8.78
C THR A 86 -0.45 15.06 9.89
N GLY A 87 0.37 16.07 9.56
CA GLY A 87 0.73 17.13 10.50
C GLY A 87 1.86 16.79 11.48
N TRP A 88 2.44 15.59 11.40
CA TRP A 88 3.60 15.27 12.20
C TRP A 88 4.88 15.93 11.64
N PRO A 89 5.87 16.25 12.52
CA PRO A 89 7.15 16.84 12.06
C PRO A 89 7.87 16.01 11.02
N GLN A 90 7.68 14.69 11.03
CA GLN A 90 8.26 13.73 10.09
C GLN A 90 7.83 13.98 8.65
N ASN A 91 6.68 14.63 8.42
CA ASN A 91 6.25 15.00 7.07
C ASN A 91 7.28 15.93 6.38
N ASP A 92 8.10 16.65 7.15
CA ASP A 92 9.11 17.60 6.65
C ASP A 92 10.52 17.00 6.60
N GLU A 93 10.71 15.76 7.02
CA GLU A 93 12.03 15.12 7.03
C GLU A 93 12.54 14.81 5.62
N PRO A 94 13.85 14.97 5.38
CA PRO A 94 14.45 14.53 4.12
C PRO A 94 14.27 13.01 3.92
N GLY A 95 13.80 12.63 2.75
CA GLY A 95 13.56 11.21 2.43
C GLY A 95 12.17 10.69 2.81
N ALA A 96 11.34 11.48 3.51
CA ALA A 96 9.93 11.16 3.74
C ALA A 96 9.20 10.98 2.40
N PHE A 97 8.40 9.93 2.27
CA PHE A 97 7.78 9.57 0.98
C PHE A 97 6.80 10.63 0.47
N ILE A 98 6.08 11.32 1.37
CA ILE A 98 5.16 12.41 0.98
C ILE A 98 5.89 13.56 0.27
N ARG A 99 7.20 13.75 0.54
CA ARG A 99 8.03 14.79 -0.08
C ARG A 99 8.69 14.35 -1.38
N ALA A 100 8.63 13.07 -1.71
CA ALA A 100 9.21 12.56 -2.95
C ALA A 100 8.55 13.22 -4.15
N ASP A 101 9.35 13.59 -5.15
CA ASP A 101 8.82 13.94 -6.45
C ASP A 101 8.06 12.76 -7.04
N VAL A 102 6.82 13.00 -7.44
CA VAL A 102 5.93 11.93 -7.93
C VAL A 102 6.48 11.29 -9.20
N ASP A 103 7.05 12.08 -10.10
CA ASP A 103 7.61 11.56 -11.35
C ASP A 103 8.85 10.69 -11.07
N GLU A 104 9.74 11.12 -10.16
CA GLU A 104 10.90 10.32 -9.77
C GLU A 104 10.50 9.00 -9.12
N ALA A 105 9.57 9.04 -8.18
CA ALA A 105 9.08 7.84 -7.49
C ALA A 105 8.34 6.90 -8.46
N ALA A 106 7.56 7.45 -9.39
CA ALA A 106 6.86 6.71 -10.42
C ALA A 106 7.82 6.07 -11.43
N GLU A 107 8.92 6.73 -11.78
CA GLU A 107 9.98 6.13 -12.62
C GLU A 107 10.63 4.92 -11.94
N ARG A 108 10.91 5.00 -10.63
CA ARG A 108 11.42 3.83 -9.87
C ARG A 108 10.43 2.66 -9.89
N LEU A 109 9.14 2.95 -9.70
CA LEU A 109 8.10 1.92 -9.78
C LEU A 109 7.97 1.38 -11.21
N ALA A 110 7.92 2.25 -12.22
CA ALA A 110 7.81 1.85 -13.63
C ALA A 110 8.98 0.94 -14.06
N ALA A 111 10.20 1.20 -13.57
CA ALA A 111 11.35 0.35 -13.83
C ALA A 111 11.15 -1.07 -13.25
N ILE A 112 10.61 -1.18 -12.03
CA ILE A 112 10.25 -2.48 -11.44
C ILE A 112 9.17 -3.18 -12.28
N LEU A 113 8.10 -2.45 -12.66
CA LEU A 113 7.02 -2.98 -13.47
C LEU A 113 7.51 -3.50 -14.83
N ASP A 114 8.48 -2.81 -15.42
CA ASP A 114 9.10 -3.22 -16.69
C ASP A 114 9.98 -4.46 -16.51
N GLU A 115 10.83 -4.48 -15.49
CA GLU A 115 11.71 -5.62 -15.17
C GLU A 115 10.91 -6.91 -14.98
N VAL A 116 9.80 -6.84 -14.24
CA VAL A 116 8.98 -8.02 -13.97
C VAL A 116 7.93 -8.29 -15.05
N SER A 117 7.84 -7.45 -16.08
CA SER A 117 6.81 -7.52 -17.14
C SER A 117 5.40 -7.54 -16.55
N ALA A 118 5.08 -6.57 -15.70
CA ALA A 118 3.82 -6.52 -14.98
C ALA A 118 2.61 -6.39 -15.93
N ASP A 119 1.61 -7.26 -15.73
CA ASP A 119 0.30 -7.20 -16.40
C ASP A 119 -0.69 -6.35 -15.59
N VAL A 120 -0.61 -6.40 -14.24
CA VAL A 120 -1.51 -5.72 -13.31
C VAL A 120 -0.70 -5.01 -12.23
N LEU A 121 -1.06 -3.77 -11.94
CA LEU A 121 -0.60 -3.01 -10.78
C LEU A 121 -1.80 -2.77 -9.85
N ILE A 122 -1.63 -3.06 -8.57
CA ILE A 122 -2.59 -2.75 -7.52
C ILE A 122 -1.96 -1.72 -6.60
N CYS A 123 -2.62 -0.58 -6.45
CA CYS A 123 -2.26 0.47 -5.49
C CYS A 123 -3.48 0.82 -4.62
N TYR A 124 -3.49 1.97 -3.97
CA TYR A 124 -4.63 2.42 -3.19
C TYR A 124 -5.54 3.36 -3.98
N ASP A 125 -6.77 3.57 -3.50
CA ASP A 125 -7.67 4.58 -4.00
C ASP A 125 -7.11 6.01 -3.79
N TRP A 126 -7.79 7.02 -4.35
CA TRP A 126 -7.35 8.42 -4.32
C TRP A 126 -7.09 8.97 -2.92
N HIS A 127 -7.76 8.41 -1.93
CA HIS A 127 -7.74 8.80 -0.52
C HIS A 127 -6.75 7.97 0.31
N GLY A 128 -6.13 6.93 -0.28
CA GLY A 128 -5.26 6.02 0.43
C GLY A 128 -5.98 5.17 1.48
N GLY A 129 -7.29 4.94 1.28
CA GLY A 129 -8.16 4.25 2.21
C GLY A 129 -8.60 5.12 3.39
N TYR A 130 -7.68 5.67 4.18
CA TYR A 130 -7.96 6.43 5.41
C TYR A 130 -7.20 7.77 5.54
N GLY A 131 -6.58 8.24 4.49
CA GLY A 131 -5.98 9.58 4.45
C GLY A 131 -4.54 9.67 4.94
N HIS A 132 -3.84 8.55 5.19
CA HIS A 132 -2.41 8.60 5.53
C HIS A 132 -1.60 9.24 4.37
N PRO A 133 -0.67 10.18 4.64
CA PRO A 133 0.08 10.88 3.59
C PRO A 133 0.77 9.93 2.61
N ASP A 134 1.40 8.87 3.11
CA ASP A 134 2.11 7.90 2.27
C ASP A 134 1.15 7.03 1.46
N HIS A 135 -0.07 6.75 1.96
CA HIS A 135 -1.08 6.02 1.21
C HIS A 135 -1.61 6.86 0.03
N ILE A 136 -1.84 8.16 0.26
CA ILE A 136 -2.19 9.10 -0.83
C ILE A 136 -1.04 9.18 -1.85
N GLN A 137 0.20 9.16 -1.39
CA GLN A 137 1.37 9.16 -2.27
C GLN A 137 1.49 7.86 -3.08
N VAL A 138 1.15 6.68 -2.49
CA VAL A 138 1.05 5.41 -3.21
C VAL A 138 0.05 5.50 -4.37
N HIS A 139 -1.13 6.11 -4.16
CA HIS A 139 -2.08 6.37 -5.23
C HIS A 139 -1.45 7.20 -6.36
N ARG A 140 -0.88 8.36 -6.03
CA ARG A 140 -0.26 9.28 -7.01
C ARG A 140 0.85 8.60 -7.80
N VAL A 141 1.75 7.93 -7.11
CA VAL A 141 2.90 7.23 -7.71
C VAL A 141 2.46 6.04 -8.55
N GLY A 142 1.46 5.27 -8.08
CA GLY A 142 0.91 4.13 -8.81
C GLY A 142 0.27 4.55 -10.14
N HIS A 143 -0.58 5.57 -10.11
CA HIS A 143 -1.21 6.14 -11.30
C HIS A 143 -0.17 6.69 -12.28
N ARG A 144 0.76 7.51 -11.78
CA ARG A 144 1.79 8.09 -12.64
C ARG A 144 2.71 7.04 -13.28
N ALA A 145 3.06 5.98 -12.55
CA ALA A 145 3.84 4.87 -13.10
C ALA A 145 3.08 4.12 -14.20
N ALA A 146 1.77 3.94 -14.06
CA ALA A 146 0.94 3.35 -15.10
C ALA A 146 0.88 4.23 -16.35
N ASP A 147 0.76 5.56 -16.18
CA ASP A 147 0.79 6.53 -17.28
C ASP A 147 2.13 6.52 -18.02
N LEU A 148 3.25 6.57 -17.30
CA LEU A 148 4.59 6.49 -17.88
C LEU A 148 4.78 5.23 -18.73
N ARG A 149 4.27 4.08 -18.26
CA ARG A 149 4.32 2.84 -19.04
C ARG A 149 3.43 2.90 -20.28
N ALA A 150 2.24 3.49 -20.18
CA ALA A 150 1.34 3.68 -21.32
C ALA A 150 1.97 4.59 -22.38
N GLU A 151 2.61 5.69 -21.98
CA GLU A 151 3.37 6.60 -22.85
C GLU A 151 4.50 5.86 -23.63
N ARG A 152 5.06 4.80 -23.00
CA ARG A 152 6.10 3.93 -23.62
C ARG A 152 5.54 2.75 -24.41
N GLY A 153 4.22 2.68 -24.59
CA GLY A 153 3.56 1.57 -25.30
C GLY A 153 3.54 0.25 -24.51
N ARG A 154 3.70 0.30 -23.17
CA ARG A 154 3.77 -0.85 -22.26
C ARG A 154 2.69 -0.77 -21.18
N GLY A 155 1.43 -0.59 -21.56
CA GLY A 155 0.34 -0.43 -20.61
C GLY A 155 0.28 -1.54 -19.55
N VAL A 156 -0.13 -1.17 -18.33
CA VAL A 156 -0.45 -2.07 -17.21
C VAL A 156 -1.89 -1.85 -16.81
N ARG A 157 -2.61 -2.91 -16.43
CA ARG A 157 -3.95 -2.76 -15.85
C ARG A 157 -3.81 -2.26 -14.42
N LEU A 158 -4.26 -1.03 -14.17
CA LEU A 158 -4.28 -0.45 -12.83
C LEU A 158 -5.58 -0.83 -12.12
N LEU A 159 -5.46 -1.26 -10.87
CA LEU A 159 -6.56 -1.53 -9.94
C LEU A 159 -6.27 -0.82 -8.62
N GLU A 160 -7.33 -0.40 -7.95
CA GLU A 160 -7.25 0.25 -6.64
C GLU A 160 -7.81 -0.66 -5.54
N SER A 161 -7.06 -0.79 -4.45
CA SER A 161 -7.55 -1.33 -3.19
C SER A 161 -8.28 -0.23 -2.45
N THR A 162 -9.55 -0.46 -2.14
CA THR A 162 -10.41 0.47 -1.40
C THR A 162 -11.22 -0.26 -0.34
N MET A 163 -11.62 0.46 0.69
CA MET A 163 -12.59 -0.04 1.67
C MET A 163 -14.01 0.26 1.16
N ASN A 164 -14.84 -0.79 1.09
CA ASN A 164 -16.25 -0.64 0.74
C ASN A 164 -17.04 -0.09 1.94
N ARG A 165 -17.20 1.24 1.99
CA ARG A 165 -17.87 1.95 3.08
C ARG A 165 -19.32 1.51 3.25
N THR A 166 -20.06 1.35 2.15
CA THR A 166 -21.45 0.88 2.18
C THR A 166 -21.57 -0.49 2.84
N ARG A 167 -20.67 -1.42 2.50
CA ARG A 167 -20.65 -2.75 3.10
C ARG A 167 -20.29 -2.72 4.58
N ILE A 168 -19.32 -1.90 4.95
CA ILE A 168 -18.90 -1.74 6.35
C ILE A 168 -20.05 -1.19 7.18
N ALA A 169 -20.72 -0.11 6.72
CA ALA A 169 -21.87 0.46 7.40
C ALA A 169 -23.00 -0.57 7.61
N ARG A 170 -23.27 -1.40 6.59
CA ARG A 170 -24.24 -2.50 6.70
C ARG A 170 -23.85 -3.53 7.76
N MET A 171 -22.61 -4.01 7.72
CA MET A 171 -22.10 -4.99 8.69
C MET A 171 -22.18 -4.46 10.12
N MET A 172 -21.93 -3.18 10.32
CA MET A 172 -22.00 -2.54 11.65
C MET A 172 -23.44 -2.39 12.13
N SER A 173 -24.37 -2.03 11.25
CA SER A 173 -25.78 -1.95 11.60
C SER A 173 -26.39 -3.31 12.01
N GLU A 174 -25.86 -4.40 11.44
CA GLU A 174 -26.24 -5.79 11.75
C GLU A 174 -25.59 -6.32 13.04
N ASN A 175 -24.52 -5.68 13.53
CA ASN A 175 -23.77 -6.08 14.74
C ASN A 175 -23.59 -4.89 15.69
N PRO A 176 -24.61 -4.45 16.42
CA PRO A 176 -24.58 -3.25 17.24
C PRO A 176 -23.63 -3.29 18.46
N GLY A 177 -22.87 -4.37 18.66
CA GLY A 177 -21.81 -4.45 19.69
C GLY A 177 -20.43 -3.91 19.25
N ASN A 178 -20.29 -3.46 18.02
CA ASN A 178 -19.05 -2.83 17.52
C ASN A 178 -19.11 -1.29 17.74
N GLU A 179 -19.16 -0.88 19.00
CA GLU A 179 -19.07 0.53 19.35
C GLU A 179 -17.63 1.01 19.07
N GLY A 180 -17.45 1.94 18.12
CA GLY A 180 -16.19 2.66 17.94
C GLY A 180 -15.72 2.94 16.52
N PHE A 181 -16.30 2.35 15.50
CA PHE A 181 -15.97 2.69 14.11
C PHE A 181 -17.20 3.23 13.38
N ASP A 182 -17.18 4.53 13.07
CA ASP A 182 -18.19 5.18 12.23
C ASP A 182 -17.59 5.34 10.81
N PRO A 183 -18.09 4.60 9.81
CA PRO A 183 -17.58 4.68 8.45
C PRO A 183 -17.83 6.03 7.77
N GLU A 184 -18.72 6.85 8.31
CA GLU A 184 -18.96 8.22 7.84
C GLU A 184 -18.10 9.26 8.56
N GLN A 185 -17.37 8.86 9.62
CA GLN A 185 -16.44 9.75 10.30
C GLN A 185 -15.27 10.10 9.37
N PRO A 186 -14.97 11.39 9.19
CA PRO A 186 -13.80 11.79 8.40
C PRO A 186 -12.51 11.24 8.96
N ALA A 187 -11.60 10.82 8.06
CA ALA A 187 -10.22 10.55 8.41
C ALA A 187 -9.46 11.86 8.75
N ASP A 188 -8.18 11.76 9.08
CA ASP A 188 -7.36 12.91 9.49
C ASP A 188 -7.28 14.03 8.45
N ASP A 189 -7.47 13.73 7.18
CA ASP A 189 -7.53 14.70 6.08
C ASP A 189 -8.93 15.31 5.86
N GLY A 190 -9.91 14.99 6.69
CA GLY A 190 -11.28 15.48 6.62
C GLY A 190 -12.19 14.75 5.63
N ASN A 191 -11.71 13.67 4.98
CA ASN A 191 -12.48 12.86 4.06
C ASN A 191 -12.94 11.54 4.71
N PRO A 192 -14.05 10.94 4.29
CA PRO A 192 -14.49 9.65 4.81
C PRO A 192 -13.62 8.51 4.26
N PHE A 193 -13.58 7.39 5.00
CA PHE A 193 -12.85 6.19 4.60
C PHE A 193 -13.42 5.54 3.32
N GLY A 194 -12.51 5.08 2.46
CA GLY A 194 -12.84 4.23 1.33
C GLY A 194 -13.83 4.85 0.33
N SER A 195 -14.57 3.98 -0.36
CA SER A 195 -15.51 4.35 -1.43
C SER A 195 -16.88 3.74 -1.19
N THR A 196 -17.92 4.38 -1.74
CA THR A 196 -19.29 3.83 -1.80
C THR A 196 -19.45 2.84 -2.95
N GLU A 197 -20.55 2.07 -2.93
CA GLU A 197 -20.89 1.13 -4.03
C GLU A 197 -21.48 1.84 -5.27
N ASP A 198 -21.72 3.15 -5.22
CA ASP A 198 -22.38 3.92 -6.27
C ASP A 198 -21.38 4.45 -7.30
#